data_9d1ee619aa6dfe7eff3e5ff0a11843c9
#
_entry.id   9d1ee619aa6dfe7eff3e5ff0a11843c9
#
_cell.length_a   1.000
_cell.length_b   1.000
_cell.length_c   1.000
_cell.angle_alpha   90.00
_cell.angle_beta   90.00
_cell.angle_gamma   90.00
#
_symmetry.space_group_name_H-M   'P 1'
#
loop_
_entity.id
_entity.type
_entity.pdbx_description
1 polymer ?
#
loop_
_entity_poly.entity_id
_entity_poly.type
_entity_poly.pdbx_seq_one_letter_code
_entity_poly.pdbx_strand_id
1 'polypeptide(L)'
;MGIKVLFLYPNTFGMNMIPQAMALFSALLKKEGHQVEIFDSTYYSVDFGIDSDGTQMDKLAVVPFNMEDRGIRIKDTSWKNDLLKQVDRFKPDLIGMSCTEDMYELGMLFLNTIKDYKIKNNVPVIAGGVFPTFAPEIVIKEDLIDLVCVGEGENALIDLCKKIENKEDYSDVTNCWVKTIGPEYLKNRNVIKKNSISKPVDINTNPIIDIGLFEENRLYRPMGGKIYKMFPVETIRGCPYTCKFCNSPDQMALYKKETDGGYFRKKNIDLVSKELKHFKNNLGVEYNYFWADTFLAMNKSEFEEFCDMYSEIKIPFWFQTRPETINDYNMK
;
A
#
# COMPACT_ATOMS: atom_id res chain seq x y z
N MET A 1 -0.32 0.91 -26.45
CA MET A 1 0.36 -0.10 -25.62
C MET A 1 0.42 0.45 -24.20
N GLY A 2 0.08 -0.37 -23.19
CA GLY A 2 0.10 0.10 -21.81
C GLY A 2 1.49 0.57 -21.38
N ILE A 3 1.54 1.51 -20.43
CA ILE A 3 2.79 2.03 -19.87
C ILE A 3 3.40 1.08 -18.84
N LYS A 4 4.65 1.33 -18.49
CA LYS A 4 5.42 0.58 -17.48
C LYS A 4 5.48 1.38 -16.19
N VAL A 5 4.94 0.83 -15.11
CA VAL A 5 4.90 1.45 -13.80
C VAL A 5 5.83 0.70 -12.84
N LEU A 6 6.82 1.40 -12.29
CA LEU A 6 7.68 0.86 -11.24
C LEU A 6 7.26 1.43 -9.89
N PHE A 7 6.82 0.56 -8.99
CA PHE A 7 6.61 0.95 -7.60
C PHE A 7 7.90 0.84 -6.80
N LEU A 8 8.19 1.87 -6.02
CA LEU A 8 9.23 1.87 -5.00
C LEU A 8 8.56 1.70 -3.63
N TYR A 9 8.88 0.63 -2.95
CA TYR A 9 8.39 0.34 -1.60
C TYR A 9 9.57 0.30 -0.63
N PRO A 10 9.91 1.47 -0.03
CA PRO A 10 10.93 1.54 1.01
C PRO A 10 10.41 0.80 2.25
N ASN A 11 11.14 -0.22 2.66
CA ASN A 11 10.78 -1.05 3.80
C ASN A 11 12.03 -1.73 4.36
N THR A 12 11.97 -2.17 5.62
CA THR A 12 13.06 -2.83 6.31
C THR A 12 12.68 -4.24 6.74
N PHE A 13 13.68 -5.07 6.98
CA PHE A 13 13.49 -6.42 7.53
C PHE A 13 12.73 -6.33 8.86
N GLY A 14 11.80 -7.27 9.08
CA GLY A 14 10.92 -7.26 10.24
C GLY A 14 9.55 -6.63 10.01
N MET A 15 9.41 -5.79 8.99
CA MET A 15 8.12 -5.26 8.53
C MET A 15 7.55 -6.17 7.42
N ASN A 16 7.28 -7.42 7.77
CA ASN A 16 7.14 -8.51 6.78
C ASN A 16 5.78 -8.58 6.06
N MET A 17 4.74 -7.83 6.51
CA MET A 17 3.46 -7.84 5.79
C MET A 17 3.62 -7.22 4.40
N ILE A 18 3.10 -7.88 3.38
CA ILE A 18 3.03 -7.30 2.03
C ILE A 18 2.10 -6.08 2.02
N PRO A 19 2.48 -5.00 1.32
CA PRO A 19 1.64 -3.81 1.24
C PRO A 19 0.43 -4.06 0.35
N GLN A 20 -0.74 -4.15 0.96
CA GLN A 20 -2.00 -4.42 0.26
C GLN A 20 -2.29 -3.38 -0.83
N ALA A 21 -2.00 -2.10 -0.57
CA ALA A 21 -2.20 -1.04 -1.55
C ALA A 21 -1.39 -1.28 -2.84
N MET A 22 -0.12 -1.70 -2.73
CA MET A 22 0.72 -1.98 -3.90
C MET A 22 0.20 -3.19 -4.69
N ALA A 23 -0.24 -4.23 -3.99
CA ALA A 23 -0.86 -5.40 -4.60
C ALA A 23 -2.17 -5.05 -5.33
N LEU A 24 -2.98 -4.18 -4.74
CA LEU A 24 -4.22 -3.69 -5.35
C LEU A 24 -3.95 -2.81 -6.56
N PHE A 25 -3.02 -1.86 -6.45
CA PHE A 25 -2.65 -0.98 -7.58
C PHE A 25 -2.08 -1.79 -8.74
N SER A 26 -1.27 -2.81 -8.47
CA SER A 26 -0.78 -3.72 -9.50
C SER A 26 -1.93 -4.43 -10.21
N ALA A 27 -2.89 -4.98 -9.47
CA ALA A 27 -4.05 -5.66 -10.04
C ALA A 27 -4.90 -4.71 -10.90
N LEU A 28 -5.15 -3.49 -10.42
CA LEU A 28 -5.90 -2.47 -11.17
C LEU A 28 -5.20 -2.07 -12.46
N LEU A 29 -3.91 -1.73 -12.38
CA LEU A 29 -3.13 -1.26 -13.53
C LEU A 29 -2.91 -2.37 -14.56
N LYS A 30 -2.68 -3.61 -14.15
CA LYS A 30 -2.60 -4.76 -15.06
C LYS A 30 -3.93 -5.04 -15.76
N LYS A 31 -5.07 -4.83 -15.07
CA LYS A 31 -6.40 -4.92 -15.67
C LYS A 31 -6.62 -3.88 -16.78
N GLU A 32 -6.03 -2.68 -16.63
CA GLU A 32 -6.05 -1.63 -17.66
C GLU A 32 -4.97 -1.83 -18.76
N GLY A 33 -4.19 -2.91 -18.70
CA GLY A 33 -3.22 -3.27 -19.74
C GLY A 33 -1.80 -2.72 -19.51
N HIS A 34 -1.53 -2.14 -18.35
CA HIS A 34 -0.20 -1.64 -17.98
C HIS A 34 0.71 -2.76 -17.44
N GLN A 35 2.02 -2.57 -17.54
CA GLN A 35 3.01 -3.44 -16.92
C GLN A 35 3.42 -2.86 -15.57
N VAL A 36 3.50 -3.70 -14.55
CA VAL A 36 3.82 -3.26 -13.18
C VAL A 36 4.92 -4.12 -12.59
N GLU A 37 5.94 -3.48 -12.07
CA GLU A 37 6.96 -4.08 -11.21
C GLU A 37 7.08 -3.32 -9.90
N ILE A 38 7.65 -3.96 -8.88
CA ILE A 38 7.97 -3.35 -7.59
C ILE A 38 9.45 -3.52 -7.27
N PHE A 39 10.06 -2.47 -6.73
CA PHE A 39 11.31 -2.57 -5.99
C PHE A 39 10.98 -2.51 -4.49
N ASP A 40 11.14 -3.62 -3.81
CA ASP A 40 10.84 -3.80 -2.38
C ASP A 40 12.15 -4.09 -1.64
N SER A 41 12.50 -3.23 -0.69
CA SER A 41 13.77 -3.33 0.03
C SER A 41 13.71 -4.15 1.32
N THR A 42 12.60 -4.80 1.63
CA THR A 42 12.39 -5.53 2.89
C THR A 42 13.50 -6.52 3.23
N TYR A 43 14.03 -7.21 2.22
CA TYR A 43 15.09 -8.21 2.42
C TYR A 43 16.46 -7.76 1.95
N TYR A 44 16.72 -6.45 1.91
CA TYR A 44 18.06 -5.91 1.73
C TYR A 44 18.63 -5.42 3.06
N SER A 45 19.95 -5.48 3.20
CA SER A 45 20.63 -4.74 4.27
C SER A 45 20.55 -3.25 3.96
N VAL A 46 19.81 -2.52 4.80
CA VAL A 46 19.68 -1.07 4.73
C VAL A 46 20.02 -0.51 6.11
N ASP A 47 20.86 0.53 6.15
CA ASP A 47 21.19 1.24 7.39
C ASP A 47 20.07 2.20 7.78
N PHE A 48 18.83 1.72 7.74
CA PHE A 48 17.64 2.54 7.87
C PHE A 48 16.50 1.78 8.53
N GLY A 49 15.70 2.50 9.31
CA GLY A 49 14.46 1.98 9.88
C GLY A 49 14.67 1.11 11.13
N ILE A 50 13.56 0.69 11.69
CA ILE A 50 13.50 -0.17 12.87
C ILE A 50 12.98 -1.54 12.41
N ASP A 51 13.75 -2.59 12.65
CA ASP A 51 13.23 -3.96 12.63
C ASP A 51 12.20 -4.10 13.75
N SER A 52 10.93 -3.96 13.41
CA SER A 52 9.87 -3.97 14.43
C SER A 52 9.65 -5.35 15.04
N ASP A 53 9.74 -6.42 14.24
CA ASP A 53 9.56 -7.79 14.76
C ASP A 53 10.78 -8.22 15.58
N GLY A 54 12.02 -7.90 15.16
CA GLY A 54 13.23 -8.16 15.92
C GLY A 54 13.28 -7.35 17.22
N THR A 55 12.95 -6.07 17.17
CA THR A 55 12.87 -5.23 18.38
C THR A 55 11.80 -5.76 19.36
N GLN A 56 10.68 -6.25 18.89
CA GLN A 56 9.66 -6.85 19.75
C GLN A 56 10.12 -8.19 20.34
N MET A 57 10.87 -8.96 19.57
CA MET A 57 11.46 -10.21 20.02
C MET A 57 12.49 -9.99 21.15
N ASP A 58 13.39 -9.01 20.99
CA ASP A 58 14.37 -8.63 21.99
C ASP A 58 13.72 -8.15 23.30
N LYS A 59 12.56 -7.51 23.20
CA LYS A 59 11.76 -7.07 24.35
C LYS A 59 10.87 -8.17 24.92
N LEU A 60 10.95 -9.40 24.41
CA LEU A 60 10.09 -10.53 24.77
C LEU A 60 8.58 -10.23 24.61
N ALA A 61 8.24 -9.31 23.73
CA ALA A 61 6.86 -8.92 23.45
C ALA A 61 6.19 -9.84 22.39
N VAL A 62 7.00 -10.62 21.67
CA VAL A 62 6.56 -11.66 20.74
C VAL A 62 7.32 -12.96 20.98
N VAL A 63 6.71 -14.09 20.62
CA VAL A 63 7.39 -15.38 20.66
C VAL A 63 8.53 -15.39 19.64
N PRO A 64 9.76 -15.79 20.03
CA PRO A 64 10.90 -15.84 19.12
C PRO A 64 10.62 -16.69 17.88
N PHE A 65 11.13 -16.27 16.75
CA PHE A 65 11.03 -16.93 15.45
C PHE A 65 12.34 -16.81 14.68
N ASN A 66 12.52 -17.64 13.66
CA ASN A 66 13.67 -17.55 12.75
C ASN A 66 13.17 -17.69 11.30
N MET A 67 13.33 -16.63 10.49
CA MET A 67 12.93 -16.64 9.08
C MET A 67 13.74 -17.64 8.24
N GLU A 68 14.96 -17.99 8.68
CA GLU A 68 15.77 -19.00 8.01
C GLU A 68 15.16 -20.41 8.05
N ASP A 69 14.24 -20.68 8.96
CA ASP A 69 13.50 -21.96 9.00
C ASP A 69 12.66 -22.19 7.73
N ARG A 70 12.39 -21.13 6.98
CA ARG A 70 11.76 -21.15 5.65
C ARG A 70 12.74 -20.79 4.53
N GLY A 71 14.06 -20.77 4.81
CA GLY A 71 15.08 -20.40 3.83
C GLY A 71 15.11 -18.92 3.47
N ILE A 72 14.47 -18.07 4.27
CA ILE A 72 14.34 -16.63 4.00
C ILE A 72 15.51 -15.91 4.65
N ARG A 73 16.28 -15.20 3.84
CA ARG A 73 17.48 -14.46 4.26
C ARG A 73 17.52 -13.07 3.67
N ILE A 74 18.26 -12.19 4.33
CA ILE A 74 18.63 -10.90 3.75
C ILE A 74 19.51 -11.16 2.52
N LYS A 75 19.28 -10.38 1.46
CA LYS A 75 20.04 -10.47 0.21
C LYS A 75 21.47 -9.99 0.42
N ASP A 76 22.42 -10.72 -0.13
CA ASP A 76 23.85 -10.36 -0.13
C ASP A 76 24.21 -9.28 -1.16
N THR A 77 23.25 -8.90 -2.01
CA THR A 77 23.45 -7.91 -3.08
C THR A 77 23.14 -6.49 -2.59
N SER A 78 23.75 -5.51 -3.25
CA SER A 78 23.46 -4.10 -2.97
C SER A 78 22.12 -3.69 -3.53
N TRP A 79 21.23 -3.18 -2.69
CA TRP A 79 19.93 -2.64 -3.10
C TRP A 79 20.06 -1.55 -4.16
N LYS A 80 21.14 -0.70 -4.08
CA LYS A 80 21.40 0.36 -5.06
C LYS A 80 21.67 -0.21 -6.45
N ASN A 81 22.54 -1.22 -6.53
CA ASN A 81 22.89 -1.85 -7.80
C ASN A 81 21.68 -2.58 -8.39
N ASP A 82 20.90 -3.26 -7.58
CA ASP A 82 19.74 -4.02 -8.06
C ASP A 82 18.60 -3.09 -8.49
N LEU A 83 18.37 -1.97 -7.79
CA LEU A 83 17.45 -0.94 -8.23
C LEU A 83 17.85 -0.33 -9.58
N LEU A 84 19.14 0.02 -9.77
CA LEU A 84 19.64 0.54 -11.05
C LEU A 84 19.45 -0.47 -12.18
N LYS A 85 19.82 -1.74 -11.96
CA LYS A 85 19.60 -2.82 -12.93
C LYS A 85 18.12 -2.99 -13.29
N GLN A 86 17.23 -2.94 -12.29
CA GLN A 86 15.81 -3.07 -12.52
C GLN A 86 15.27 -1.91 -13.37
N VAL A 87 15.65 -0.68 -13.06
CA VAL A 87 15.25 0.50 -13.83
C VAL A 87 15.77 0.43 -15.27
N ASP A 88 17.05 0.06 -15.48
CA ASP A 88 17.64 -0.05 -16.81
C ASP A 88 16.98 -1.16 -17.65
N ARG A 89 16.61 -2.26 -17.03
CA ARG A 89 15.93 -3.39 -17.69
C ARG A 89 14.47 -3.07 -17.97
N PHE A 90 13.73 -2.61 -16.97
CA PHE A 90 12.27 -2.41 -17.03
C PHE A 90 11.92 -1.15 -17.82
N LYS A 91 12.71 -0.08 -17.69
CA LYS A 91 12.50 1.24 -18.33
C LYS A 91 11.12 1.80 -18.04
N PRO A 92 10.84 2.15 -16.76
CA PRO A 92 9.54 2.64 -16.37
C PRO A 92 9.17 3.98 -17.03
N ASP A 93 7.89 4.15 -17.36
CA ASP A 93 7.28 5.38 -17.83
C ASP A 93 6.69 6.21 -16.68
N LEU A 94 6.43 5.56 -15.54
CA LEU A 94 5.95 6.16 -14.29
C LEU A 94 6.64 5.48 -13.11
N ILE A 95 7.07 6.28 -12.13
CA ILE A 95 7.57 5.78 -10.84
C ILE A 95 6.57 6.17 -9.75
N GLY A 96 6.10 5.19 -8.99
CA GLY A 96 5.23 5.40 -7.83
C GLY A 96 5.95 5.04 -6.54
N MET A 97 6.00 5.94 -5.56
CA MET A 97 6.56 5.68 -4.23
C MET A 97 5.44 5.68 -3.19
N SER A 98 5.36 4.65 -2.38
CA SER A 98 4.44 4.62 -1.22
C SER A 98 5.23 4.46 0.07
N CYS A 99 5.04 5.37 1.01
CA CYS A 99 5.80 5.36 2.25
C CYS A 99 4.99 5.86 3.46
N THR A 100 5.42 5.39 4.62
CA THR A 100 5.16 5.96 5.93
C THR A 100 6.23 7.02 6.25
N GLU A 101 6.07 7.76 7.33
CA GLU A 101 7.02 8.81 7.72
C GLU A 101 8.42 8.24 8.00
N ASP A 102 8.49 7.13 8.72
CA ASP A 102 9.73 6.44 9.10
C ASP A 102 10.49 5.84 7.89
N MET A 103 9.79 5.55 6.79
CA MET A 103 10.38 5.03 5.55
C MET A 103 10.61 6.10 4.47
N TYR A 104 10.22 7.35 4.74
CA TYR A 104 10.29 8.42 3.75
C TYR A 104 11.72 8.73 3.28
N GLU A 105 12.66 8.84 4.21
CA GLU A 105 14.06 9.13 3.86
C GLU A 105 14.68 7.99 3.03
N LEU A 106 14.36 6.73 3.34
CA LEU A 106 14.79 5.59 2.52
C LEU A 106 14.20 5.67 1.11
N GLY A 107 12.94 6.06 0.98
CA GLY A 107 12.29 6.30 -0.31
C GLY A 107 12.98 7.40 -1.11
N MET A 108 13.39 8.49 -0.46
CA MET A 108 14.15 9.56 -1.09
C MET A 108 15.55 9.11 -1.53
N LEU A 109 16.20 8.20 -0.79
CA LEU A 109 17.45 7.59 -1.22
C LEU A 109 17.27 6.76 -2.50
N PHE A 110 16.16 6.04 -2.64
CA PHE A 110 15.84 5.32 -3.89
C PHE A 110 15.68 6.28 -5.06
N LEU A 111 14.90 7.34 -4.90
CA LEU A 111 14.71 8.34 -5.93
C LEU A 111 16.03 9.02 -6.31
N ASN A 112 16.86 9.37 -5.34
CA ASN A 112 18.18 9.93 -5.59
C ASN A 112 19.11 8.95 -6.35
N THR A 113 19.01 7.66 -6.10
CA THR A 113 19.79 6.64 -6.80
C THR A 113 19.44 6.57 -8.29
N ILE A 114 18.18 6.78 -8.65
CA ILE A 114 17.69 6.69 -10.03
C ILE A 114 17.43 8.05 -10.69
N LYS A 115 17.88 9.14 -10.07
CA LYS A 115 17.61 10.52 -10.54
C LYS A 115 18.05 10.77 -11.97
N ASP A 116 19.21 10.22 -12.37
CA ASP A 116 19.73 10.43 -13.71
C ASP A 116 18.83 9.77 -14.77
N TYR A 117 18.29 8.60 -14.48
CA TYR A 117 17.30 7.95 -15.34
C TYR A 117 16.02 8.79 -15.43
N LYS A 118 15.48 9.23 -14.29
CA LYS A 118 14.27 10.07 -14.20
C LYS A 118 14.43 11.33 -15.06
N ILE A 119 15.53 12.07 -14.87
CA ILE A 119 15.77 13.35 -15.55
C ILE A 119 15.98 13.11 -17.05
N LYS A 120 16.85 12.17 -17.42
CA LYS A 120 17.17 11.88 -18.83
C LYS A 120 15.94 11.48 -19.63
N ASN A 121 15.02 10.73 -19.04
CA ASN A 121 13.87 10.17 -19.73
C ASN A 121 12.56 10.94 -19.41
N ASN A 122 12.63 12.01 -18.63
CA ASN A 122 11.48 12.81 -18.19
C ASN A 122 10.36 11.95 -17.58
N VAL A 123 10.73 11.00 -16.71
CA VAL A 123 9.78 10.07 -16.08
C VAL A 123 9.12 10.75 -14.88
N PRO A 124 7.79 10.89 -14.82
CA PRO A 124 7.11 11.46 -13.66
C PRO A 124 7.21 10.53 -12.44
N VAL A 125 7.26 11.15 -11.25
CA VAL A 125 7.27 10.47 -9.96
C VAL A 125 6.06 10.90 -9.16
N ILE A 126 5.24 9.94 -8.74
CA ILE A 126 4.13 10.15 -7.80
C ILE A 126 4.46 9.55 -6.43
N ALA A 127 4.32 10.34 -5.38
CA ALA A 127 4.42 9.88 -4.00
C ALA A 127 3.04 9.75 -3.37
N GLY A 128 2.79 8.65 -2.66
CA GLY A 128 1.55 8.36 -1.95
C GLY A 128 1.79 7.60 -0.66
N GLY A 129 0.72 7.24 0.01
CA GLY A 129 0.73 6.58 1.32
C GLY A 129 0.33 7.52 2.44
N VAL A 130 0.51 7.06 3.68
CA VAL A 130 0.05 7.81 4.87
C VAL A 130 0.78 9.13 5.02
N PHE A 131 2.12 9.12 4.95
CA PHE A 131 2.90 10.34 5.13
C PHE A 131 2.63 11.39 4.05
N PRO A 132 2.67 11.09 2.73
CA PRO A 132 2.30 12.07 1.70
C PRO A 132 0.86 12.58 1.82
N THR A 133 -0.06 11.78 2.33
CA THR A 133 -1.46 12.22 2.54
C THR A 133 -1.56 13.31 3.61
N PHE A 134 -0.79 13.20 4.71
CA PHE A 134 -0.89 14.15 5.84
C PHE A 134 0.18 15.24 5.84
N ALA A 135 1.22 15.09 5.02
CA ALA A 135 2.29 16.06 4.86
C ALA A 135 2.58 16.41 3.39
N PRO A 136 1.54 16.63 2.55
CA PRO A 136 1.75 16.86 1.12
C PRO A 136 2.59 18.10 0.83
N GLU A 137 2.55 19.12 1.71
CA GLU A 137 3.36 20.33 1.62
C GLU A 137 4.86 20.09 1.77
N ILE A 138 5.24 19.06 2.52
CA ILE A 138 6.64 18.65 2.68
C ILE A 138 7.06 17.87 1.44
N VAL A 139 6.31 16.84 1.11
CA VAL A 139 6.64 15.88 0.07
C VAL A 139 6.68 16.54 -1.33
N ILE A 140 5.74 17.43 -1.65
CA ILE A 140 5.70 18.08 -2.96
C ILE A 140 6.86 19.07 -3.19
N LYS A 141 7.59 19.47 -2.15
CA LYS A 141 8.77 20.36 -2.31
C LYS A 141 10.00 19.63 -2.82
N GLU A 142 10.06 18.32 -2.68
CA GLU A 142 11.20 17.51 -3.12
C GLU A 142 11.36 17.55 -4.65
N ASP A 143 12.53 17.93 -5.14
CA ASP A 143 12.79 18.16 -6.57
C ASP A 143 12.49 16.92 -7.44
N LEU A 144 12.67 15.72 -6.90
CA LEU A 144 12.46 14.47 -7.61
C LEU A 144 11.02 13.98 -7.61
N ILE A 145 10.10 14.62 -6.87
CA ILE A 145 8.68 14.26 -6.83
C ILE A 145 7.88 15.27 -7.65
N ASP A 146 7.11 14.78 -8.60
CA ASP A 146 6.29 15.61 -9.51
C ASP A 146 4.83 15.69 -9.06
N LEU A 147 4.32 14.61 -8.44
CA LEU A 147 2.95 14.50 -7.94
C LEU A 147 2.92 13.93 -6.52
N VAL A 148 1.97 14.41 -5.73
CA VAL A 148 1.66 13.82 -4.41
C VAL A 148 0.19 13.41 -4.41
N CYS A 149 -0.07 12.12 -4.20
CA CYS A 149 -1.43 11.60 -4.04
C CYS A 149 -1.88 11.78 -2.59
N VAL A 150 -2.97 12.50 -2.37
CA VAL A 150 -3.58 12.76 -1.07
C VAL A 150 -4.85 11.91 -0.96
N GLY A 151 -4.86 10.96 -0.02
CA GLY A 151 -5.95 10.00 0.15
C GLY A 151 -5.79 8.74 -0.71
N GLU A 152 -6.90 8.21 -1.22
CA GLU A 152 -6.93 6.97 -1.99
C GLU A 152 -6.37 7.15 -3.40
N GLY A 153 -5.54 6.21 -3.82
CA GLY A 153 -4.78 6.31 -5.07
C GLY A 153 -5.36 5.54 -6.25
N GLU A 154 -6.38 4.70 -6.07
CA GLU A 154 -6.87 3.78 -7.10
C GLU A 154 -7.26 4.50 -8.39
N ASN A 155 -8.19 5.45 -8.29
CA ASN A 155 -8.67 6.22 -9.44
C ASN A 155 -7.60 7.19 -9.96
N ALA A 156 -6.83 7.79 -9.06
CA ALA A 156 -5.76 8.71 -9.42
C ALA A 156 -4.68 8.05 -10.27
N LEU A 157 -4.26 6.83 -9.91
CA LEU A 157 -3.26 6.08 -10.66
C LEU A 157 -3.77 5.62 -12.02
N ILE A 158 -5.01 5.16 -12.11
CA ILE A 158 -5.62 4.76 -13.39
C ILE A 158 -5.70 5.96 -14.34
N ASP A 159 -6.18 7.11 -13.85
CA ASP A 159 -6.29 8.33 -14.66
C ASP A 159 -4.90 8.85 -15.08
N LEU A 160 -3.95 8.91 -14.14
CA LEU A 160 -2.56 9.31 -14.41
C LEU A 160 -1.92 8.42 -15.49
N CYS A 161 -2.03 7.10 -15.36
CA CYS A 161 -1.47 6.17 -16.33
C CYS A 161 -2.08 6.34 -17.73
N LYS A 162 -3.39 6.52 -17.82
CA LYS A 162 -4.10 6.83 -19.07
C LYS A 162 -3.59 8.11 -19.73
N LYS A 163 -3.43 9.19 -18.95
CA LYS A 163 -2.95 10.46 -19.46
C LYS A 163 -1.50 10.38 -19.94
N ILE A 164 -0.64 9.66 -19.20
CA ILE A 164 0.75 9.42 -19.63
C ILE A 164 0.78 8.61 -20.93
N GLU A 165 0.00 7.51 -21.03
CA GLU A 165 -0.10 6.68 -22.22
C GLU A 165 -0.50 7.48 -23.46
N ASN A 166 -1.49 8.36 -23.30
CA ASN A 166 -2.03 9.20 -24.37
C ASN A 166 -1.20 10.47 -24.62
N LYS A 167 -0.17 10.75 -23.79
CA LYS A 167 0.62 12.00 -23.80
C LYS A 167 -0.26 13.24 -23.57
N GLU A 168 -1.25 13.10 -22.72
CA GLU A 168 -2.16 14.16 -22.29
C GLU A 168 -1.60 14.92 -21.07
N ASP A 169 -2.12 16.12 -20.82
CA ASP A 169 -1.83 16.85 -19.58
C ASP A 169 -2.44 16.12 -18.38
N TYR A 170 -1.61 15.81 -17.40
CA TYR A 170 -2.03 15.15 -16.15
C TYR A 170 -2.10 16.11 -14.96
N SER A 171 -2.04 17.41 -15.20
CA SER A 171 -2.06 18.42 -14.14
C SER A 171 -3.39 18.48 -13.36
N ASP A 172 -4.47 17.89 -13.87
CA ASP A 172 -5.81 17.89 -13.29
C ASP A 172 -6.24 16.55 -12.68
N VAL A 173 -5.31 15.59 -12.55
CA VAL A 173 -5.60 14.29 -11.90
C VAL A 173 -6.13 14.51 -10.48
N THR A 174 -7.33 14.01 -10.20
CA THR A 174 -7.95 14.13 -8.86
C THR A 174 -7.12 13.45 -7.78
N ASN A 175 -7.26 13.88 -6.54
CA ASN A 175 -6.46 13.45 -5.39
C ASN A 175 -4.97 13.84 -5.49
N CYS A 176 -4.51 14.49 -6.56
CA CYS A 176 -3.11 14.81 -6.73
C CYS A 176 -2.80 16.31 -6.58
N TRP A 177 -1.76 16.59 -5.81
CA TRP A 177 -1.05 17.84 -5.91
C TRP A 177 0.04 17.67 -6.96
N VAL A 178 0.07 18.57 -7.95
CA VAL A 178 0.91 18.41 -9.14
C VAL A 178 1.81 19.64 -9.32
N LYS A 179 3.10 19.40 -9.54
CA LYS A 179 4.01 20.46 -10.00
C LYS A 179 3.73 20.78 -11.45
N THR A 180 3.41 22.03 -11.71
CA THR A 180 3.17 22.54 -13.06
C THR A 180 4.14 23.69 -13.34
N ILE A 181 4.42 23.94 -14.63
CA ILE A 181 5.18 25.11 -15.04
C ILE A 181 4.28 26.33 -14.86
N GLY A 182 4.72 27.26 -14.03
CA GLY A 182 3.99 28.52 -13.82
C GLY A 182 3.96 29.39 -15.08
N PRO A 183 3.04 30.38 -15.15
CA PRO A 183 3.02 31.34 -16.22
C PRO A 183 4.37 32.04 -16.39
N GLU A 184 4.67 32.50 -17.62
CA GLU A 184 5.97 33.09 -17.99
C GLU A 184 6.40 34.27 -17.08
N TYR A 185 5.44 35.06 -16.56
CA TYR A 185 5.71 36.14 -15.61
C TYR A 185 6.25 35.68 -14.23
N LEU A 186 6.09 34.40 -13.87
CA LEU A 186 6.67 33.79 -12.65
C LEU A 186 8.07 33.23 -12.90
N LYS A 187 8.71 33.53 -14.03
CA LYS A 187 10.07 33.07 -14.40
C LYS A 187 10.23 31.52 -14.27
N ASN A 188 9.28 30.79 -14.79
CA ASN A 188 9.26 29.31 -14.79
C ASN A 188 9.37 28.66 -13.39
N ARG A 189 8.92 29.33 -12.34
CA ARG A 189 8.80 28.69 -11.03
C ARG A 189 7.72 27.60 -11.07
N ASN A 190 8.03 26.46 -10.49
CA ASN A 190 7.03 25.43 -10.30
C ASN A 190 5.86 25.98 -9.48
N VAL A 191 4.67 25.86 -10.03
CA VAL A 191 3.41 26.15 -9.33
C VAL A 191 2.80 24.82 -8.91
N ILE A 192 2.37 24.72 -7.66
CA ILE A 192 1.69 23.53 -7.16
C ILE A 192 0.19 23.69 -7.40
N LYS A 193 -0.35 22.87 -8.30
CA LYS A 193 -1.79 22.75 -8.51
C LYS A 193 -2.32 21.69 -7.55
N LYS A 194 -3.21 22.11 -6.65
CA LYS A 194 -3.89 21.24 -5.68
C LYS A 194 -5.25 20.86 -6.25
N ASN A 195 -5.39 19.63 -6.70
CA ASN A 195 -6.68 19.17 -7.23
C ASN A 195 -7.59 18.68 -6.09
N SER A 196 -8.89 18.67 -6.35
CA SER A 196 -9.90 18.20 -5.40
C SER A 196 -9.76 16.71 -5.12
N ILE A 197 -10.18 16.30 -3.93
CA ILE A 197 -10.27 14.90 -3.54
C ILE A 197 -11.58 14.31 -4.07
N SER A 198 -11.48 13.14 -4.71
CA SER A 198 -12.65 12.38 -5.17
C SER A 198 -13.36 11.70 -4.00
N LYS A 199 -14.60 11.25 -4.23
CA LYS A 199 -15.29 10.38 -3.26
C LYS A 199 -14.46 9.12 -2.99
N PRO A 200 -14.54 8.56 -1.76
CA PRO A 200 -13.90 7.29 -1.45
C PRO A 200 -14.31 6.20 -2.45
N VAL A 201 -13.35 5.37 -2.83
CA VAL A 201 -13.57 4.28 -3.78
C VAL A 201 -14.56 3.26 -3.20
N ASP A 202 -15.47 2.74 -4.02
CA ASP A 202 -16.24 1.55 -3.64
C ASP A 202 -15.31 0.33 -3.64
N ILE A 203 -14.92 -0.13 -2.46
CA ILE A 203 -14.00 -1.27 -2.30
C ILE A 203 -14.56 -2.59 -2.84
N ASN A 204 -15.86 -2.64 -3.14
CA ASN A 204 -16.50 -3.81 -3.76
C ASN A 204 -16.26 -3.90 -5.26
N THR A 205 -15.74 -2.86 -5.88
CA THR A 205 -15.35 -2.86 -7.30
C THR A 205 -13.89 -3.28 -7.51
N ASN A 206 -13.12 -3.38 -6.44
CA ASN A 206 -11.70 -3.73 -6.49
C ASN A 206 -11.50 -5.19 -6.92
N PRO A 207 -10.51 -5.48 -7.76
CA PRO A 207 -10.10 -6.84 -8.08
C PRO A 207 -9.47 -7.53 -6.86
N ILE A 208 -9.30 -8.84 -6.94
CA ILE A 208 -8.42 -9.58 -6.02
C ILE A 208 -7.00 -9.02 -6.18
N ILE A 209 -6.31 -8.82 -5.07
CA ILE A 209 -4.97 -8.24 -5.06
C ILE A 209 -3.95 -9.13 -5.78
N ASP A 210 -2.97 -8.51 -6.43
CA ASP A 210 -1.92 -9.19 -7.19
C ASP A 210 -0.77 -9.63 -6.27
N ILE A 211 -0.89 -10.83 -5.71
CA ILE A 211 0.17 -11.44 -4.90
C ILE A 211 1.42 -11.74 -5.73
N GLY A 212 1.26 -12.01 -7.03
CA GLY A 212 2.37 -12.27 -7.95
C GLY A 212 3.30 -11.08 -8.23
N LEU A 213 2.96 -9.89 -7.71
CA LEU A 213 3.86 -8.73 -7.75
C LEU A 213 5.12 -8.92 -6.89
N PHE A 214 5.03 -9.73 -5.83
CA PHE A 214 6.08 -9.86 -4.82
C PHE A 214 6.93 -11.11 -5.03
N GLU A 215 8.19 -11.04 -4.57
CA GLU A 215 9.04 -12.21 -4.46
C GLU A 215 8.44 -13.21 -3.44
N GLU A 216 8.65 -14.51 -3.65
CA GLU A 216 8.10 -15.58 -2.80
C GLU A 216 8.43 -15.36 -1.31
N ASN A 217 9.64 -14.89 -0.99
CA ASN A 217 10.05 -14.63 0.39
C ASN A 217 9.16 -13.61 1.11
N ARG A 218 8.56 -12.67 0.38
CA ARG A 218 7.66 -11.65 0.95
C ARG A 218 6.32 -12.21 1.42
N LEU A 219 5.97 -13.41 0.97
CA LEU A 219 4.70 -14.04 1.29
C LEU A 219 4.66 -14.70 2.66
N TYR A 220 5.79 -14.72 3.37
CA TYR A 220 5.92 -15.38 4.67
C TYR A 220 6.03 -14.36 5.80
N ARG A 221 5.33 -14.65 6.91
CA ARG A 221 5.32 -13.82 8.10
C ARG A 221 5.30 -14.67 9.37
N PRO A 222 5.99 -14.22 10.45
CA PRO A 222 5.90 -14.87 11.75
C PRO A 222 4.55 -14.60 12.43
N MET A 223 4.02 -15.63 13.08
CA MET A 223 2.86 -15.53 13.96
C MET A 223 2.95 -16.59 15.07
N GLY A 224 2.98 -16.15 16.33
CA GLY A 224 3.07 -17.06 17.47
C GLY A 224 4.32 -17.96 17.47
N GLY A 225 5.46 -17.45 17.01
CA GLY A 225 6.73 -18.18 16.92
C GLY A 225 6.86 -19.13 15.71
N LYS A 226 5.87 -19.18 14.83
CA LYS A 226 5.90 -19.98 13.59
C LYS A 226 5.80 -19.07 12.38
N ILE A 227 6.36 -19.49 11.26
CA ILE A 227 6.34 -18.75 10.01
C ILE A 227 5.30 -19.36 9.08
N TYR A 228 4.39 -18.53 8.61
CA TYR A 228 3.28 -18.93 7.75
C TYR A 228 3.33 -18.16 6.43
N LYS A 229 2.88 -18.80 5.35
CA LYS A 229 2.47 -18.12 4.14
C LYS A 229 1.18 -17.34 4.44
N MET A 230 1.28 -16.01 4.54
CA MET A 230 0.24 -15.17 5.11
C MET A 230 -0.10 -14.00 4.18
N PHE A 231 -1.38 -13.84 3.88
CA PHE A 231 -1.86 -12.77 3.01
C PHE A 231 -2.82 -11.83 3.74
N PRO A 232 -2.76 -10.53 3.41
CA PRO A 232 -3.75 -9.57 3.89
C PRO A 232 -5.06 -9.74 3.12
N VAL A 233 -6.17 -9.65 3.84
CA VAL A 233 -7.53 -9.66 3.28
C VAL A 233 -8.28 -8.43 3.81
N GLU A 234 -8.60 -7.50 2.93
CA GLU A 234 -9.37 -6.31 3.30
C GLU A 234 -10.85 -6.68 3.49
N THR A 235 -11.38 -6.41 4.66
CA THR A 235 -12.81 -6.59 4.96
C THR A 235 -13.51 -5.26 5.21
N ILE A 236 -12.79 -4.29 5.76
CA ILE A 236 -13.29 -2.97 6.12
C ILE A 236 -12.19 -1.94 5.78
N ARG A 237 -12.58 -0.81 5.20
CA ARG A 237 -11.69 0.34 5.03
C ARG A 237 -12.26 1.55 5.76
N GLY A 238 -11.39 2.18 6.58
CA GLY A 238 -11.76 3.23 7.51
C GLY A 238 -12.28 2.69 8.84
N CYS A 239 -12.47 3.60 9.79
CA CYS A 239 -12.89 3.29 11.15
C CYS A 239 -13.95 4.26 11.61
N PRO A 240 -15.02 3.81 12.28
CA PRO A 240 -16.07 4.71 12.77
C PRO A 240 -15.70 5.43 14.08
N TYR A 241 -14.54 5.11 14.66
CA TYR A 241 -14.09 5.64 15.95
C TYR A 241 -13.15 6.84 15.80
N THR A 242 -13.05 7.65 16.87
CA THR A 242 -12.30 8.92 16.90
C THR A 242 -11.12 8.88 17.88
N CYS A 243 -10.32 7.83 17.86
CA CYS A 243 -9.16 7.66 18.73
C CYS A 243 -8.11 8.76 18.48
N LYS A 244 -7.67 9.45 19.54
CA LYS A 244 -6.78 10.63 19.45
C LYS A 244 -5.37 10.34 18.95
N PHE A 245 -4.91 9.11 19.03
CA PHE A 245 -3.58 8.67 18.58
C PHE A 245 -3.56 8.08 17.17
N CYS A 246 -4.72 7.93 16.53
CA CYS A 246 -4.88 7.26 15.25
C CYS A 246 -5.09 8.27 14.13
N ASN A 247 -4.61 7.97 12.93
CA ASN A 247 -4.81 8.79 11.73
C ASN A 247 -6.17 8.58 11.05
N SER A 248 -6.90 7.51 11.39
CA SER A 248 -8.20 7.19 10.76
C SER A 248 -9.25 8.28 10.93
N PRO A 249 -9.38 8.96 12.10
CA PRO A 249 -10.25 10.12 12.25
C PRO A 249 -9.92 11.28 11.32
N ASP A 250 -8.63 11.55 11.09
CA ASP A 250 -8.20 12.64 10.21
C ASP A 250 -8.44 12.29 8.74
N GLN A 251 -8.29 11.03 8.34
CA GLN A 251 -8.71 10.57 7.02
C GLN A 251 -10.22 10.71 6.83
N MET A 252 -11.01 10.32 7.82
CA MET A 252 -12.47 10.51 7.78
C MET A 252 -12.84 12.01 7.67
N ALA A 253 -12.16 12.88 8.41
CA ALA A 253 -12.36 14.32 8.36
C ALA A 253 -11.97 14.91 6.99
N LEU A 254 -10.87 14.43 6.39
CA LEU A 254 -10.41 14.81 5.05
C LEU A 254 -11.52 14.55 4.01
N TYR A 255 -12.05 13.33 3.97
CA TYR A 255 -13.10 12.98 3.02
C TYR A 255 -14.43 13.67 3.31
N LYS A 256 -14.79 13.85 4.57
CA LYS A 256 -16.00 14.58 4.94
C LYS A 256 -15.95 16.07 4.55
N LYS A 257 -14.75 16.67 4.62
CA LYS A 257 -14.54 18.07 4.24
C LYS A 257 -14.61 18.29 2.73
N GLU A 258 -13.99 17.40 1.96
CA GLU A 258 -13.80 17.56 0.52
C GLU A 258 -14.91 16.88 -0.30
N THR A 259 -15.64 15.92 0.29
CA THR A 259 -16.67 15.14 -0.39
C THR A 259 -17.86 14.83 0.53
N ASP A 260 -19.00 14.47 -0.03
CA ASP A 260 -20.15 13.94 0.71
C ASP A 260 -20.02 12.44 1.02
N GLY A 261 -18.89 11.82 0.68
CA GLY A 261 -18.67 10.38 0.81
C GLY A 261 -18.25 9.94 2.20
N GLY A 262 -18.84 8.86 2.70
CA GLY A 262 -18.41 8.20 3.94
C GLY A 262 -17.09 7.44 3.74
N TYR A 263 -16.12 7.67 4.64
CA TYR A 263 -14.82 6.95 4.57
C TYR A 263 -14.91 5.51 5.11
N PHE A 264 -15.79 5.23 6.05
CA PHE A 264 -16.01 3.88 6.60
C PHE A 264 -16.85 3.02 5.65
N ARG A 265 -16.25 1.97 5.10
CA ARG A 265 -16.86 1.07 4.11
C ARG A 265 -16.54 -0.39 4.43
N LYS A 266 -17.48 -1.27 4.12
CA LYS A 266 -17.36 -2.72 4.31
C LYS A 266 -17.34 -3.43 2.96
N LYS A 267 -16.52 -4.45 2.84
CA LYS A 267 -16.50 -5.33 1.67
C LYS A 267 -17.60 -6.36 1.78
N ASN A 268 -18.28 -6.63 0.69
CA ASN A 268 -19.33 -7.67 0.63
C ASN A 268 -18.74 -9.03 0.97
N ILE A 269 -19.45 -9.79 1.78
CA ILE A 269 -18.97 -11.08 2.29
C ILE A 269 -18.68 -12.09 1.16
N ASP A 270 -19.45 -12.07 0.08
CA ASP A 270 -19.21 -12.92 -1.09
C ASP A 270 -17.87 -12.63 -1.76
N LEU A 271 -17.47 -11.35 -1.82
CA LEU A 271 -16.16 -10.96 -2.37
C LEU A 271 -15.03 -11.38 -1.44
N VAL A 272 -15.21 -11.25 -0.14
CA VAL A 272 -14.26 -11.74 0.87
C VAL A 272 -14.12 -13.26 0.75
N SER A 273 -15.23 -13.99 0.67
CA SER A 273 -15.25 -15.44 0.47
C SER A 273 -14.51 -15.87 -0.79
N LYS A 274 -14.76 -15.18 -1.90
CA LYS A 274 -14.10 -15.45 -3.19
C LYS A 274 -12.59 -15.25 -3.10
N GLU A 275 -12.13 -14.18 -2.46
CA GLU A 275 -10.72 -13.88 -2.26
C GLU A 275 -10.03 -14.92 -1.37
N LEU A 276 -10.65 -15.26 -0.24
CA LEU A 276 -10.16 -16.28 0.68
C LEU A 276 -10.06 -17.67 0.02
N LYS A 277 -11.09 -18.07 -0.74
CA LYS A 277 -11.09 -19.33 -1.51
C LYS A 277 -10.00 -19.32 -2.58
N HIS A 278 -9.77 -18.20 -3.26
CA HIS A 278 -8.69 -18.05 -4.21
C HIS A 278 -7.32 -18.22 -3.53
N PHE A 279 -7.08 -17.53 -2.42
CA PHE A 279 -5.82 -17.63 -1.68
C PHE A 279 -5.56 -19.04 -1.15
N LYS A 280 -6.60 -19.69 -0.60
CA LYS A 280 -6.52 -21.06 -0.11
C LYS A 280 -6.20 -22.06 -1.22
N ASN A 281 -6.98 -22.05 -2.29
CA ASN A 281 -6.97 -23.13 -3.28
C ASN A 281 -5.87 -22.94 -4.33
N ASN A 282 -5.51 -21.69 -4.66
CA ASN A 282 -4.60 -21.40 -5.76
C ASN A 282 -3.20 -20.96 -5.28
N LEU A 283 -3.10 -20.36 -4.10
CA LEU A 283 -1.84 -19.78 -3.62
C LEU A 283 -1.29 -20.43 -2.36
N GLY A 284 -2.03 -21.38 -1.78
CA GLY A 284 -1.56 -22.17 -0.63
C GLY A 284 -1.35 -21.33 0.64
N VAL A 285 -2.23 -20.34 0.90
CA VAL A 285 -2.18 -19.54 2.13
C VAL A 285 -2.36 -20.44 3.36
N GLU A 286 -1.53 -20.21 4.37
CA GLU A 286 -1.53 -20.97 5.62
C GLU A 286 -2.15 -20.20 6.78
N TYR A 287 -2.22 -18.85 6.65
CA TYR A 287 -2.73 -17.94 7.67
C TYR A 287 -3.32 -16.70 7.02
N ASN A 288 -4.49 -16.23 7.46
CA ASN A 288 -5.09 -14.99 6.95
C ASN A 288 -4.85 -13.82 7.91
N TYR A 289 -4.54 -12.66 7.37
CA TYR A 289 -4.46 -11.42 8.11
C TYR A 289 -5.59 -10.50 7.66
N PHE A 290 -6.62 -10.34 8.49
CA PHE A 290 -7.71 -9.44 8.15
C PHE A 290 -7.28 -7.99 8.33
N TRP A 291 -7.20 -7.30 7.21
CA TRP A 291 -6.86 -5.88 7.15
C TRP A 291 -8.13 -5.06 7.34
N ALA A 292 -8.34 -4.64 8.57
CA ALA A 292 -9.47 -3.81 8.99
C ALA A 292 -9.03 -2.99 10.21
N ASP A 293 -9.30 -1.70 10.23
CA ASP A 293 -8.96 -0.84 11.38
C ASP A 293 -9.70 -1.28 12.66
N THR A 294 -10.90 -1.83 12.51
CA THR A 294 -11.69 -2.44 13.58
C THR A 294 -12.55 -3.55 13.00
N PHE A 295 -12.02 -4.77 13.01
CA PHE A 295 -12.66 -5.92 12.37
C PHE A 295 -14.10 -6.19 12.89
N LEU A 296 -14.31 -6.11 14.19
CA LEU A 296 -15.61 -6.33 14.81
C LEU A 296 -16.53 -5.09 14.80
N ALA A 297 -16.26 -4.08 13.96
CA ALA A 297 -17.23 -3.02 13.68
C ALA A 297 -18.36 -3.54 12.76
N MET A 298 -18.97 -4.65 13.18
CA MET A 298 -20.02 -5.37 12.49
C MET A 298 -21.26 -5.41 13.38
N ASN A 299 -22.45 -5.40 12.77
CA ASN A 299 -23.66 -5.76 13.50
C ASN A 299 -23.76 -7.29 13.66
N LYS A 300 -24.77 -7.75 14.40
CA LYS A 300 -24.94 -9.17 14.72
C LYS A 300 -25.10 -10.05 13.45
N SER A 301 -25.93 -9.61 12.52
CA SER A 301 -26.17 -10.37 11.27
C SER A 301 -24.92 -10.46 10.39
N GLU A 302 -24.17 -9.37 10.27
CA GLU A 302 -22.89 -9.35 9.53
C GLU A 302 -21.86 -10.28 10.15
N PHE A 303 -21.82 -10.36 11.47
CA PHE A 303 -20.91 -11.25 12.18
C PHE A 303 -21.31 -12.73 11.99
N GLU A 304 -22.60 -13.07 12.10
CA GLU A 304 -23.13 -14.41 11.83
C GLU A 304 -22.78 -14.84 10.38
N GLU A 305 -23.06 -13.99 9.40
CA GLU A 305 -22.75 -14.23 8.00
C GLU A 305 -21.24 -14.48 7.77
N PHE A 306 -20.39 -13.69 8.43
CA PHE A 306 -18.95 -13.91 8.40
C PHE A 306 -18.56 -15.28 9.01
N CYS A 307 -19.10 -15.65 10.16
CA CYS A 307 -18.82 -16.93 10.81
C CYS A 307 -19.25 -18.12 9.94
N ASP A 308 -20.43 -18.05 9.36
CA ASP A 308 -20.96 -19.09 8.46
C ASP A 308 -20.06 -19.28 7.25
N MET A 309 -19.70 -18.18 6.58
CA MET A 309 -18.77 -18.19 5.44
C MET A 309 -17.40 -18.74 5.83
N TYR A 310 -16.85 -18.29 6.97
CA TYR A 310 -15.49 -18.65 7.38
C TYR A 310 -15.38 -20.10 7.89
N SER A 311 -16.50 -20.69 8.34
CA SER A 311 -16.59 -22.08 8.73
C SER A 311 -16.15 -23.06 7.61
N GLU A 312 -16.23 -22.63 6.33
CA GLU A 312 -15.77 -23.39 5.17
C GLU A 312 -14.27 -23.19 4.89
N ILE A 313 -13.71 -22.03 5.28
CA ILE A 313 -12.30 -21.68 5.02
C ILE A 313 -11.36 -22.45 5.94
N LYS A 314 -11.60 -22.42 7.25
CA LYS A 314 -10.87 -23.17 8.30
C LYS A 314 -9.34 -22.95 8.28
N ILE A 315 -8.88 -21.73 7.96
CA ILE A 315 -7.49 -21.31 8.05
C ILE A 315 -7.36 -20.44 9.29
N PRO A 316 -6.32 -20.58 10.12
CA PRO A 316 -6.12 -19.68 11.25
C PRO A 316 -5.97 -18.23 10.73
N PHE A 317 -6.42 -17.28 11.53
CA PHE A 317 -6.37 -15.86 11.15
C PHE A 317 -6.05 -14.96 12.34
N TRP A 318 -5.61 -13.77 12.01
CA TRP A 318 -5.43 -12.66 12.93
C TRP A 318 -6.22 -11.45 12.46
N PHE A 319 -6.75 -10.68 13.39
CA PHE A 319 -7.39 -9.40 13.15
C PHE A 319 -7.13 -8.45 14.31
N GLN A 320 -7.29 -7.16 14.06
CA GLN A 320 -7.30 -6.13 15.09
C GLN A 320 -8.70 -5.58 15.29
N THR A 321 -9.03 -5.32 16.53
CA THR A 321 -10.31 -4.70 16.90
C THR A 321 -10.19 -3.92 18.20
N ARG A 322 -11.20 -3.13 18.49
CA ARG A 322 -11.27 -2.41 19.76
C ARG A 322 -11.87 -3.31 20.86
N PRO A 323 -11.38 -3.21 22.11
CA PRO A 323 -11.95 -3.99 23.21
C PRO A 323 -13.47 -3.83 23.38
N GLU A 324 -14.00 -2.63 23.13
CA GLU A 324 -15.43 -2.33 23.27
C GLU A 324 -16.31 -3.06 22.24
N THR A 325 -15.72 -3.59 21.17
CA THR A 325 -16.44 -4.40 20.18
C THR A 325 -16.53 -5.87 20.56
N ILE A 326 -15.78 -6.30 21.60
CA ILE A 326 -15.79 -7.67 22.10
C ILE A 326 -16.90 -7.83 23.13
N ASN A 327 -17.74 -8.85 22.96
CA ASN A 327 -18.85 -9.15 23.85
C ASN A 327 -19.08 -10.66 23.92
N ASP A 328 -19.94 -11.11 24.86
CA ASP A 328 -20.22 -12.54 25.09
C ASP A 328 -20.73 -13.28 23.85
N TYR A 329 -21.35 -12.57 22.94
CA TYR A 329 -21.87 -13.14 21.71
C TYR A 329 -20.78 -13.49 20.70
N ASN A 330 -19.84 -12.58 20.46
CA ASN A 330 -18.78 -12.80 19.47
C ASN A 330 -17.53 -13.48 20.01
N MET A 331 -17.55 -13.89 21.31
CA MET A 331 -16.51 -14.69 21.95
C MET A 331 -16.87 -16.20 22.00
N LYS A 332 -18.08 -16.58 21.64
CA LYS A 332 -18.56 -17.97 21.55
C LYS A 332 -18.40 -18.54 20.16
#